data_ce6786ac60e1fb9661ad72340465c0c7
#
_entry.id   ce6786ac60e1fb9661ad72340465c0c7
#
_cell.length_a   1.000
_cell.length_b   1.000
_cell.length_c   1.000
_cell.angle_alpha   90.00
_cell.angle_beta   90.00
_cell.angle_gamma   90.00
#
_symmetry.space_group_name_H-M   'P 1'
#
loop_
_entity.id
_entity.type
_entity.pdbx_description
1 polymer ?
#
loop_
_entity_poly.entity_id
_entity_poly.type
_entity_poly.pdbx_seq_one_letter_code
_entity_poly.pdbx_strand_id
1 'polypeptide(L)'
;IYYNQLVDNGIIDPRLALGLLGAVLLLLIVQLYYYLGVYGRLPRYRNNRGIDPQTVPPPVSVIVVAREHTLPLLLGQQYHQYEVVVVDCSYDEEIGLLLNEAAAIYPHLRLTRINAQPNYEHSIKLAITVGIKAAAYEHMVFTTVDSYPTSERWLSLMAKGFIGGNVVIGYCGIEIRKGFANRMIRCNRLATSVRYLAAAIRGRAYRGISHNIGYTKSLYFAHKGFNHLNMNIGDDDLFIQTIATPTNVSIIMNPHATVRQMQYGGLGWWHAMRKTLTYAFRYYPRGIRTSISFELWSRMLFFLTAIATIILLPPWWKIIPALFLLLRLLIVELKIWRIGKRLGERKLAGTYILYDLTSPLGECFLALSRRLRPNRAVWR
;
A
#
# COMPACT_ATOMS: atom_id res chain seq x y z
N ILE A 1 -1.30 -11.55 -54.98
CA ILE A 1 -1.00 -10.13 -55.35
C ILE A 1 -0.77 -9.32 -54.05
N TYR A 2 -1.60 -9.39 -53.05
CA TYR A 2 -1.40 -8.68 -51.78
C TYR A 2 -0.16 -9.13 -50.99
N TYR A 3 0.21 -10.39 -51.06
CA TYR A 3 1.38 -10.95 -50.39
C TYR A 3 2.69 -10.37 -50.92
N ASN A 4 2.81 -10.19 -52.25
CA ASN A 4 4.00 -9.63 -52.87
C ASN A 4 4.14 -8.11 -52.69
N GLN A 5 3.04 -7.36 -52.59
CA GLN A 5 3.09 -5.92 -52.23
C GLN A 5 3.54 -5.64 -50.80
N LEU A 6 3.36 -6.59 -49.89
CA LEU A 6 3.88 -6.49 -48.52
C LEU A 6 5.40 -6.77 -48.45
N VAL A 7 5.90 -7.57 -49.36
CA VAL A 7 7.33 -7.91 -49.51
C VAL A 7 8.11 -6.77 -50.22
N ASP A 8 7.49 -6.11 -51.20
CA ASP A 8 8.12 -5.03 -51.98
C ASP A 8 8.30 -3.72 -51.19
N ASN A 9 7.53 -3.49 -50.11
CA ASN A 9 7.74 -2.35 -49.19
C ASN A 9 8.76 -2.61 -48.06
N GLY A 10 9.47 -3.71 -48.10
CA GLY A 10 10.84 -3.91 -47.63
C GLY A 10 11.13 -3.78 -46.14
N ILE A 11 10.15 -3.93 -45.22
CA ILE A 11 10.47 -3.69 -43.80
C ILE A 11 10.35 -4.94 -42.91
N ILE A 12 9.44 -5.90 -43.15
CA ILE A 12 9.35 -7.12 -42.32
C ILE A 12 8.67 -8.30 -43.05
N ASP A 13 9.18 -9.51 -42.79
CA ASP A 13 8.54 -10.78 -43.15
C ASP A 13 7.13 -10.87 -42.54
N PRO A 14 6.07 -11.20 -43.33
CA PRO A 14 4.71 -11.38 -42.80
C PRO A 14 4.57 -12.35 -41.63
N ARG A 15 5.40 -13.37 -41.57
CA ARG A 15 5.46 -14.31 -40.43
C ARG A 15 5.92 -13.63 -39.15
N LEU A 16 6.94 -12.78 -39.25
CA LEU A 16 7.44 -11.99 -38.12
C LEU A 16 6.40 -10.96 -37.68
N ALA A 17 5.70 -10.31 -38.61
CA ALA A 17 4.61 -9.37 -38.32
C ALA A 17 3.48 -10.05 -37.55
N LEU A 18 3.02 -11.22 -37.98
CA LEU A 18 2.02 -12.01 -37.24
C LEU A 18 2.52 -12.47 -35.87
N GLY A 19 3.79 -12.86 -35.78
CA GLY A 19 4.41 -13.22 -34.51
C GLY A 19 4.43 -12.06 -33.51
N LEU A 20 4.78 -10.84 -33.94
CA LEU A 20 4.78 -9.63 -33.15
C LEU A 20 3.36 -9.26 -32.68
N LEU A 21 2.36 -9.31 -33.56
CA LEU A 21 0.96 -9.05 -33.20
C LEU A 21 0.44 -10.08 -32.21
N GLY A 22 0.77 -11.36 -32.40
CA GLY A 22 0.44 -12.44 -31.46
C GLY A 22 1.06 -12.19 -30.07
N ALA A 23 2.32 -11.75 -30.03
CA ALA A 23 2.99 -11.41 -28.77
C ALA A 23 2.34 -10.24 -28.05
N VAL A 24 1.99 -9.16 -28.78
CA VAL A 24 1.28 -8.01 -28.19
C VAL A 24 -0.09 -8.43 -27.66
N LEU A 25 -0.84 -9.24 -28.42
CA LEU A 25 -2.15 -9.75 -27.99
C LEU A 25 -2.04 -10.62 -26.72
N LEU A 26 -1.07 -11.53 -26.67
CA LEU A 26 -0.84 -12.37 -25.50
C LEU A 26 -0.52 -11.52 -24.27
N LEU A 27 0.38 -10.54 -24.40
CA LEU A 27 0.74 -9.65 -23.31
C LEU A 27 -0.43 -8.75 -22.90
N LEU A 28 -1.28 -8.31 -23.84
CA LEU A 28 -2.52 -7.61 -23.54
C LEU A 28 -3.44 -8.48 -22.68
N ILE A 29 -3.68 -9.73 -23.06
CA ILE A 29 -4.51 -10.67 -22.30
C ILE A 29 -3.98 -10.82 -20.85
N VAL A 30 -2.66 -10.97 -20.68
CA VAL A 30 -2.03 -11.03 -19.35
C VAL A 30 -2.31 -9.75 -18.57
N GLN A 31 -2.15 -8.58 -19.15
CA GLN A 31 -2.43 -7.31 -18.48
C GLN A 31 -3.91 -7.16 -18.13
N LEU A 32 -4.80 -7.53 -19.03
CA LEU A 32 -6.24 -7.50 -18.78
C LEU A 32 -6.64 -8.47 -17.66
N TYR A 33 -6.03 -9.66 -17.59
CA TYR A 33 -6.22 -10.58 -16.47
C TYR A 33 -5.91 -9.92 -15.11
N TYR A 34 -4.80 -9.17 -15.00
CA TYR A 34 -4.50 -8.45 -13.77
C TYR A 34 -5.54 -7.36 -13.46
N TYR A 35 -5.85 -6.49 -14.42
CA TYR A 35 -6.70 -5.33 -14.15
C TYR A 35 -8.21 -5.66 -14.08
N LEU A 36 -8.68 -6.66 -14.79
CA LEU A 36 -10.08 -7.10 -14.75
C LEU A 36 -10.32 -8.21 -13.72
N GLY A 37 -9.44 -9.21 -13.69
CA GLY A 37 -9.58 -10.40 -12.85
C GLY A 37 -9.07 -10.20 -11.43
N VAL A 38 -7.83 -9.72 -11.26
CA VAL A 38 -7.19 -9.60 -9.94
C VAL A 38 -7.61 -8.30 -9.26
N TYR A 39 -7.30 -7.15 -9.86
CA TYR A 39 -7.56 -5.83 -9.27
C TYR A 39 -9.01 -5.39 -9.43
N GLY A 40 -9.69 -5.87 -10.46
CA GLY A 40 -11.10 -5.57 -10.75
C GLY A 40 -12.10 -6.04 -9.69
N ARG A 41 -11.66 -6.85 -8.73
CA ARG A 41 -12.46 -7.25 -7.57
C ARG A 41 -12.54 -6.17 -6.49
N LEU A 42 -11.52 -5.30 -6.38
CA LEU A 42 -11.45 -4.25 -5.38
C LEU A 42 -12.65 -3.29 -5.39
N PRO A 43 -13.10 -2.73 -6.54
CA PRO A 43 -14.26 -1.83 -6.55
C PRO A 43 -15.57 -2.48 -6.10
N ARG A 44 -15.68 -3.81 -6.19
CA ARG A 44 -16.89 -4.57 -5.85
C ARG A 44 -16.82 -5.18 -4.46
N TYR A 45 -15.65 -5.15 -3.82
CA TYR A 45 -15.49 -5.76 -2.50
C TYR A 45 -16.36 -5.05 -1.46
N ARG A 46 -17.10 -5.82 -0.71
CA ARG A 46 -17.86 -5.40 0.47
C ARG A 46 -17.41 -6.29 1.63
N ASN A 47 -17.14 -5.70 2.76
CA ASN A 47 -16.81 -6.45 3.98
C ASN A 47 -18.11 -6.90 4.67
N ASN A 48 -18.86 -7.78 4.00
CA ASN A 48 -20.17 -8.25 4.46
C ASN A 48 -20.15 -9.76 4.75
N ARG A 49 -19.04 -10.29 5.24
CA ARG A 49 -18.96 -11.71 5.59
C ARG A 49 -19.85 -12.03 6.80
N GLY A 50 -21.16 -12.28 6.57
CA GLY A 50 -22.10 -12.75 7.60
C GLY A 50 -22.28 -11.80 8.80
N ILE A 51 -21.98 -10.53 8.63
CA ILE A 51 -22.05 -9.53 9.70
C ILE A 51 -23.51 -9.10 9.82
N ASP A 52 -24.12 -9.42 10.95
CA ASP A 52 -25.38 -8.83 11.34
C ASP A 52 -25.22 -7.29 11.43
N PRO A 53 -26.05 -6.51 10.71
CA PRO A 53 -26.03 -5.06 10.77
C PRO A 53 -26.17 -4.47 12.19
N GLN A 54 -26.75 -5.24 13.12
CA GLN A 54 -26.95 -4.85 14.52
C GLN A 54 -25.72 -5.13 15.41
N THR A 55 -24.71 -5.85 14.92
CA THR A 55 -23.51 -6.15 15.70
C THR A 55 -22.76 -4.85 16.01
N VAL A 56 -22.64 -4.54 17.29
CA VAL A 56 -21.88 -3.39 17.76
C VAL A 56 -20.39 -3.67 17.59
N PRO A 57 -19.62 -2.79 16.93
CA PRO A 57 -18.19 -2.97 16.81
C PRO A 57 -17.51 -2.92 18.18
N PRO A 58 -16.42 -3.70 18.41
CA PRO A 58 -15.79 -3.83 19.71
C PRO A 58 -15.01 -2.58 20.12
N PRO A 59 -14.76 -2.37 21.43
CA PRO A 59 -13.88 -1.31 21.91
C PRO A 59 -12.46 -1.46 21.33
N VAL A 60 -11.78 -0.32 21.10
CA VAL A 60 -10.50 -0.28 20.36
C VAL A 60 -9.47 0.59 21.07
N SER A 61 -8.23 0.10 21.17
CA SER A 61 -7.06 0.89 21.55
C SER A 61 -6.33 1.37 20.28
N VAL A 62 -6.20 2.69 20.11
CA VAL A 62 -5.38 3.28 19.05
C VAL A 62 -3.96 3.44 19.58
N ILE A 63 -2.98 2.81 18.94
CA ILE A 63 -1.57 2.85 19.37
C ILE A 63 -0.78 3.77 18.45
N VAL A 64 -0.08 4.73 19.06
CA VAL A 64 0.74 5.74 18.39
C VAL A 64 2.09 5.85 19.09
N VAL A 65 3.17 5.76 18.34
CA VAL A 65 4.51 6.08 18.85
C VAL A 65 4.76 7.56 18.57
N ALA A 66 4.82 8.36 19.63
CA ALA A 66 4.99 9.80 19.51
C ALA A 66 6.46 10.17 19.36
N ARG A 67 6.73 10.94 18.33
CA ARG A 67 7.93 11.77 18.19
C ARG A 67 7.58 13.23 17.89
N GLU A 68 6.35 13.54 17.48
CA GLU A 68 5.81 14.87 17.11
C GLU A 68 4.26 14.91 17.04
N HIS A 69 3.69 16.07 16.72
CA HIS A 69 2.34 16.58 16.92
C HIS A 69 1.23 16.10 15.97
N THR A 70 0.47 15.02 16.23
CA THR A 70 -0.79 14.76 15.49
C THR A 70 -1.90 14.15 16.35
N LEU A 71 -1.96 14.47 17.63
CA LEU A 71 -2.93 13.90 18.57
C LEU A 71 -4.39 14.40 18.40
N PRO A 72 -4.68 15.68 18.05
CA PRO A 72 -6.07 16.16 18.13
C PRO A 72 -7.05 15.39 17.24
N LEU A 73 -6.63 14.98 16.04
CA LEU A 73 -7.49 14.23 15.10
C LEU A 73 -7.77 12.79 15.57
N LEU A 74 -6.90 12.21 16.40
CA LEU A 74 -7.10 10.90 16.98
C LEU A 74 -8.00 10.96 18.22
N LEU A 75 -7.91 12.03 18.97
CA LEU A 75 -8.72 12.26 20.18
C LEU A 75 -10.16 12.69 19.87
N GLY A 76 -10.40 13.27 18.66
CA GLY A 76 -11.71 13.69 18.19
C GLY A 76 -12.47 12.65 17.38
N GLN A 77 -12.17 11.34 17.50
CA GLN A 77 -12.88 10.32 16.74
C GLN A 77 -14.30 10.07 17.25
N GLN A 78 -15.27 9.98 16.35
CA GLN A 78 -16.65 9.64 16.65
C GLN A 78 -16.79 8.12 16.87
N TYR A 79 -16.38 7.68 18.05
CA TYR A 79 -16.50 6.28 18.45
C TYR A 79 -16.86 6.17 19.94
N HIS A 80 -17.73 5.21 20.27
CA HIS A 80 -18.35 5.15 21.59
C HIS A 80 -17.41 4.66 22.71
N GLN A 81 -16.45 3.78 22.38
CA GLN A 81 -15.55 3.20 23.37
C GLN A 81 -14.16 2.96 22.78
N TYR A 82 -13.25 3.88 23.03
CA TYR A 82 -11.86 3.78 22.60
C TYR A 82 -10.92 4.50 23.55
N GLU A 83 -9.66 4.16 23.43
CA GLU A 83 -8.56 4.89 24.04
C GLU A 83 -7.48 5.17 22.99
N VAL A 84 -6.67 6.18 23.23
CA VAL A 84 -5.46 6.48 22.45
C VAL A 84 -4.25 6.26 23.36
N VAL A 85 -3.46 5.25 23.05
CA VAL A 85 -2.22 4.92 23.77
C VAL A 85 -1.06 5.57 23.04
N VAL A 86 -0.50 6.60 23.64
CA VAL A 86 0.68 7.30 23.12
C VAL A 86 1.91 6.77 23.83
N VAL A 87 2.87 6.27 23.03
CA VAL A 87 4.17 5.85 23.56
C VAL A 87 5.18 6.96 23.25
N ASP A 88 5.57 7.69 24.29
CA ASP A 88 6.54 8.77 24.18
C ASP A 88 7.97 8.21 24.17
N CYS A 89 8.65 8.44 23.05
CA CYS A 89 10.06 8.09 22.82
C CYS A 89 10.85 9.32 22.38
N SER A 90 10.33 10.54 22.62
CA SER A 90 10.91 11.77 22.10
C SER A 90 12.20 12.18 22.82
N TYR A 91 12.33 11.82 24.09
CA TYR A 91 13.37 12.33 25.02
C TYR A 91 13.36 13.86 25.15
N ASP A 92 12.29 14.51 24.72
CA ASP A 92 12.08 15.95 24.75
C ASP A 92 11.11 16.28 25.90
N GLU A 93 11.58 17.09 26.85
CA GLU A 93 10.79 17.49 28.01
C GLU A 93 9.57 18.34 27.61
N GLU A 94 9.71 19.19 26.59
CA GLU A 94 8.62 20.04 26.11
C GLU A 94 7.49 19.18 25.52
N ILE A 95 7.82 18.20 24.68
CA ILE A 95 6.84 17.23 24.17
C ILE A 95 6.20 16.46 25.32
N GLY A 96 7.00 16.05 26.30
CA GLY A 96 6.50 15.36 27.48
C GLY A 96 5.50 16.19 28.29
N LEU A 97 5.72 17.49 28.45
CA LEU A 97 4.79 18.40 29.12
C LEU A 97 3.49 18.55 28.34
N LEU A 98 3.57 18.78 27.04
CA LEU A 98 2.39 18.89 26.16
C LEU A 98 1.54 17.62 26.17
N LEU A 99 2.16 16.45 26.21
CA LEU A 99 1.47 15.17 26.28
C LEU A 99 0.77 14.97 27.64
N ASN A 100 1.39 15.42 28.75
CA ASN A 100 0.77 15.38 30.07
C ASN A 100 -0.43 16.33 30.16
N GLU A 101 -0.33 17.55 29.63
CA GLU A 101 -1.45 18.49 29.56
C GLU A 101 -2.61 17.89 28.73
N ALA A 102 -2.30 17.30 27.57
CA ALA A 102 -3.31 16.62 26.78
C ALA A 102 -3.97 15.45 27.53
N ALA A 103 -3.21 14.66 28.29
CA ALA A 103 -3.75 13.56 29.07
C ALA A 103 -4.65 14.03 30.23
N ALA A 104 -4.40 15.22 30.77
CA ALA A 104 -5.28 15.84 31.79
C ALA A 104 -6.63 16.29 31.19
N ILE A 105 -6.64 16.70 29.92
CA ILE A 105 -7.86 17.19 29.23
C ILE A 105 -8.69 16.02 28.67
N TYR A 106 -8.03 14.97 28.14
CA TYR A 106 -8.68 13.87 27.46
C TYR A 106 -8.61 12.57 28.27
N PRO A 107 -9.68 12.15 28.97
CA PRO A 107 -9.67 10.96 29.85
C PRO A 107 -9.37 9.63 29.11
N HIS A 108 -9.60 9.58 27.80
CA HIS A 108 -9.30 8.42 26.95
C HIS A 108 -7.89 8.43 26.33
N LEU A 109 -7.06 9.42 26.69
CA LEU A 109 -5.64 9.45 26.34
C LEU A 109 -4.84 8.77 27.45
N ARG A 110 -4.11 7.71 27.09
CA ARG A 110 -3.17 7.02 27.95
C ARG A 110 -1.74 7.27 27.49
N LEU A 111 -0.94 7.85 28.35
CA LEU A 111 0.47 8.12 28.09
C LEU A 111 1.35 7.03 28.69
N THR A 112 2.28 6.50 27.89
CA THR A 112 3.33 5.59 28.33
C THR A 112 4.66 6.11 27.83
N ARG A 113 5.68 6.14 28.71
CA ARG A 113 7.04 6.62 28.38
C ARG A 113 8.04 5.49 28.37
N ILE A 114 9.01 5.60 27.45
CA ILE A 114 10.21 4.77 27.46
C ILE A 114 11.36 5.68 27.92
N ASN A 115 11.93 5.37 29.08
CA ASN A 115 13.04 6.14 29.62
C ASN A 115 14.26 6.07 28.71
N ALA A 116 14.87 7.22 28.45
CA ALA A 116 16.10 7.31 27.69
C ALA A 116 17.21 6.51 28.38
N GLN A 117 17.83 5.59 27.68
CA GLN A 117 19.10 5.03 28.06
C GLN A 117 20.18 5.66 27.19
N PRO A 118 21.27 6.24 27.73
CA PRO A 118 22.22 7.06 27.00
C PRO A 118 22.90 6.39 25.80
N ASN A 119 22.84 5.07 25.68
CA ASN A 119 23.50 4.28 24.64
C ASN A 119 22.55 3.38 23.83
N TYR A 120 21.23 3.59 23.90
CA TYR A 120 20.27 2.69 23.25
C TYR A 120 19.23 3.49 22.45
N GLU A 121 19.36 3.52 21.14
CA GLU A 121 18.24 3.92 20.28
C GLU A 121 17.17 2.85 20.39
N HIS A 122 16.08 3.16 21.11
CA HIS A 122 14.95 2.24 21.22
C HIS A 122 14.33 1.99 19.84
N SER A 123 14.27 0.74 19.46
CA SER A 123 13.64 0.38 18.20
C SER A 123 12.13 0.71 18.24
N ILE A 124 11.57 1.14 17.12
CA ILE A 124 10.12 1.38 16.97
C ILE A 124 9.30 0.15 17.41
N LYS A 125 9.84 -1.06 17.23
CA LYS A 125 9.22 -2.32 17.69
C LYS A 125 9.05 -2.38 19.20
N LEU A 126 10.06 -1.95 19.96
CA LEU A 126 9.96 -1.88 21.41
C LEU A 126 8.84 -0.92 21.81
N ALA A 127 8.81 0.27 21.20
CA ALA A 127 7.77 1.26 21.46
C ALA A 127 6.37 0.72 21.16
N ILE A 128 6.18 0.09 20.00
CA ILE A 128 4.90 -0.56 19.66
C ILE A 128 4.57 -1.67 20.68
N THR A 129 5.53 -2.50 21.07
CA THR A 129 5.32 -3.57 22.06
C THR A 129 4.90 -3.02 23.42
N VAL A 130 5.50 -1.92 23.87
CA VAL A 130 5.13 -1.22 25.10
C VAL A 130 3.70 -0.68 25.00
N GLY A 131 3.36 -0.04 23.87
CA GLY A 131 2.00 0.43 23.61
C GLY A 131 0.97 -0.70 23.61
N ILE A 132 1.27 -1.85 23.00
CA ILE A 132 0.41 -3.04 23.01
C ILE A 132 0.19 -3.55 24.44
N LYS A 133 1.24 -3.61 25.25
CA LYS A 133 1.11 -4.03 26.67
C LYS A 133 0.26 -3.06 27.47
N ALA A 134 0.42 -1.75 27.24
CA ALA A 134 -0.34 -0.70 27.92
C ALA A 134 -1.81 -0.61 27.47
N ALA A 135 -2.13 -1.09 26.28
CA ALA A 135 -3.49 -1.07 25.73
C ALA A 135 -4.48 -1.83 26.62
N ALA A 136 -5.65 -1.22 26.93
CA ALA A 136 -6.69 -1.84 27.73
C ALA A 136 -7.56 -2.81 26.92
N TYR A 137 -7.77 -2.52 25.63
CA TYR A 137 -8.68 -3.29 24.81
C TYR A 137 -7.98 -4.36 23.97
N GLU A 138 -8.73 -5.41 23.66
CA GLU A 138 -8.27 -6.54 22.83
C GLU A 138 -7.99 -6.13 21.39
N HIS A 139 -8.83 -5.26 20.81
CA HIS A 139 -8.73 -4.83 19.43
C HIS A 139 -7.87 -3.57 19.35
N MET A 140 -6.84 -3.62 18.54
CA MET A 140 -5.87 -2.54 18.42
C MET A 140 -5.81 -2.01 16.98
N VAL A 141 -5.74 -0.70 16.84
CA VAL A 141 -5.50 -0.02 15.56
C VAL A 141 -4.22 0.80 15.67
N PHE A 142 -3.36 0.69 14.68
CA PHE A 142 -2.06 1.35 14.64
C PHE A 142 -2.08 2.49 13.64
N THR A 143 -1.46 3.59 14.05
CA THR A 143 -1.16 4.74 13.19
C THR A 143 0.17 5.36 13.63
N THR A 144 0.67 6.31 12.87
CA THR A 144 1.97 6.95 13.11
C THR A 144 1.81 8.45 13.19
N VAL A 145 2.73 9.13 13.86
CA VAL A 145 2.68 10.60 14.06
C VAL A 145 2.81 11.41 12.77
N ASP A 146 3.45 10.84 11.72
CA ASP A 146 3.55 11.45 10.40
C ASP A 146 2.31 11.21 9.53
N SER A 147 1.21 10.79 10.14
CA SER A 147 -0.03 10.50 9.43
C SER A 147 -1.27 10.95 10.21
N TYR A 148 -2.34 11.18 9.48
CA TYR A 148 -3.61 11.62 10.06
C TYR A 148 -4.81 10.96 9.38
N PRO A 149 -5.87 10.62 10.14
CA PRO A 149 -7.12 10.15 9.58
C PRO A 149 -7.83 11.27 8.80
N THR A 150 -8.48 10.93 7.70
CA THR A 150 -9.19 11.91 6.85
C THR A 150 -10.59 12.25 7.36
N SER A 151 -11.05 11.61 8.43
CA SER A 151 -12.40 11.76 8.95
C SER A 151 -12.48 11.33 10.42
N GLU A 152 -13.34 11.95 11.18
CA GLU A 152 -13.71 11.55 12.56
C GLU A 152 -14.38 10.17 12.62
N ARG A 153 -14.80 9.63 11.48
CA ARG A 153 -15.40 8.28 11.35
C ARG A 153 -14.38 7.19 11.06
N TRP A 154 -13.10 7.52 11.00
CA TRP A 154 -12.04 6.57 10.69
C TRP A 154 -12.04 5.38 11.65
N LEU A 155 -12.02 5.66 12.95
CA LEU A 155 -11.93 4.61 13.95
C LEU A 155 -13.15 3.70 13.96
N SER A 156 -14.36 4.25 13.82
CA SER A 156 -15.60 3.46 13.76
C SER A 156 -15.62 2.51 12.55
N LEU A 157 -15.04 2.93 11.42
CA LEU A 157 -14.95 2.09 10.22
C LEU A 157 -13.86 1.00 10.36
N MET A 158 -12.73 1.31 11.01
CA MET A 158 -11.69 0.33 11.32
C MET A 158 -12.20 -0.70 12.31
N ALA A 159 -12.88 -0.27 13.37
CA ALA A 159 -13.48 -1.14 14.39
C ALA A 159 -14.49 -2.14 13.79
N LYS A 160 -15.30 -1.71 12.82
CA LYS A 160 -16.19 -2.61 12.06
C LYS A 160 -15.45 -3.74 11.34
N GLY A 161 -14.19 -3.53 11.00
CA GLY A 161 -13.36 -4.56 10.41
C GLY A 161 -13.16 -5.76 11.33
N PHE A 162 -13.10 -5.56 12.63
CA PHE A 162 -12.92 -6.63 13.62
C PHE A 162 -14.13 -7.55 13.79
N ILE A 163 -15.31 -7.14 13.34
CA ILE A 163 -16.47 -8.04 13.32
C ILE A 163 -16.22 -9.19 12.31
N GLY A 164 -15.49 -8.93 11.23
CA GLY A 164 -15.22 -9.90 10.16
C GLY A 164 -13.85 -10.59 10.22
N GLY A 165 -12.99 -10.26 11.19
CA GLY A 165 -11.66 -10.87 11.29
C GLY A 165 -10.77 -10.20 12.34
N ASN A 166 -9.75 -10.93 12.78
CA ASN A 166 -8.82 -10.46 13.82
C ASN A 166 -7.70 -9.55 13.28
N VAL A 167 -7.61 -9.41 11.96
CA VAL A 167 -6.66 -8.54 11.28
C VAL A 167 -7.44 -7.59 10.37
N VAL A 168 -7.23 -6.29 10.52
CA VAL A 168 -7.89 -5.24 9.73
C VAL A 168 -6.85 -4.48 8.95
N ILE A 169 -7.03 -4.40 7.63
CA ILE A 169 -6.12 -3.67 6.74
C ILE A 169 -6.87 -2.50 6.11
N GLY A 170 -6.44 -1.29 6.43
CA GLY A 170 -6.92 -0.06 5.82
C GLY A 170 -5.99 0.48 4.73
N TYR A 171 -6.39 1.56 4.09
CA TYR A 171 -5.58 2.27 3.12
C TYR A 171 -4.89 3.48 3.76
N CYS A 172 -3.57 3.57 3.55
CA CYS A 172 -2.81 4.77 3.84
C CYS A 172 -2.31 5.39 2.53
N GLY A 173 -2.88 6.55 2.18
CA GLY A 173 -2.43 7.37 1.06
C GLY A 173 -1.34 8.36 1.47
N ILE A 174 -0.82 9.12 0.50
CA ILE A 174 0.04 10.27 0.75
C ILE A 174 -0.83 11.54 0.80
N GLU A 175 -0.43 12.50 1.59
CA GLU A 175 -1.07 13.82 1.68
C GLU A 175 -1.32 14.43 0.30
N ILE A 176 -2.48 15.06 0.13
CA ILE A 176 -2.88 15.63 -1.15
C ILE A 176 -2.33 17.04 -1.25
N ARG A 177 -1.24 17.21 -1.99
CA ARG A 177 -0.61 18.51 -2.30
C ARG A 177 -0.70 18.83 -3.78
N LYS A 178 -0.53 20.10 -4.12
CA LYS A 178 -0.38 20.55 -5.52
C LYS A 178 0.98 20.09 -6.07
N GLY A 179 1.05 19.88 -7.38
CA GLY A 179 2.30 19.58 -8.08
C GLY A 179 2.36 18.18 -8.67
N PHE A 180 3.22 18.02 -9.67
CA PHE A 180 3.41 16.78 -10.43
C PHE A 180 4.04 15.68 -9.58
N ALA A 181 5.07 16.03 -8.80
CA ALA A 181 5.77 15.07 -7.94
C ALA A 181 4.81 14.42 -6.93
N ASN A 182 3.94 15.19 -6.27
CA ASN A 182 2.95 14.63 -5.36
C ASN A 182 2.00 13.66 -6.06
N ARG A 183 1.51 14.01 -7.27
CA ARG A 183 0.62 13.11 -8.04
C ARG A 183 1.33 11.80 -8.40
N MET A 184 2.59 11.84 -8.83
CA MET A 184 3.37 10.64 -9.15
C MET A 184 3.61 9.75 -7.92
N ILE A 185 3.95 10.35 -6.78
CA ILE A 185 4.12 9.66 -5.50
C ILE A 185 2.81 8.98 -5.08
N ARG A 186 1.69 9.68 -5.19
CA ARG A 186 0.36 9.13 -4.89
C ARG A 186 -0.06 8.01 -5.85
N CYS A 187 0.25 8.13 -7.14
CA CYS A 187 0.06 7.04 -8.11
C CYS A 187 0.84 5.79 -7.72
N ASN A 188 2.10 5.95 -7.30
CA ASN A 188 2.92 4.83 -6.84
C ASN A 188 2.36 4.19 -5.55
N ARG A 189 1.95 5.00 -4.57
CA ARG A 189 1.32 4.51 -3.34
C ARG A 189 0.03 3.77 -3.65
N LEU A 190 -0.83 4.31 -4.50
CA LEU A 190 -2.08 3.68 -4.93
C LEU A 190 -1.82 2.35 -5.64
N ALA A 191 -0.91 2.30 -6.61
CA ALA A 191 -0.56 1.07 -7.33
C ALA A 191 -0.04 -0.03 -6.39
N THR A 192 0.81 0.34 -5.43
CA THR A 192 1.29 -0.59 -4.40
C THR A 192 0.14 -1.10 -3.54
N SER A 193 -0.77 -0.21 -3.13
CA SER A 193 -1.92 -0.57 -2.30
C SER A 193 -2.92 -1.46 -3.03
N VAL A 194 -3.16 -1.22 -4.31
CA VAL A 194 -4.00 -2.08 -5.16
C VAL A 194 -3.48 -3.52 -5.16
N ARG A 195 -2.17 -3.73 -5.22
CA ARG A 195 -1.55 -5.07 -5.21
C ARG A 195 -1.80 -5.81 -3.90
N TYR A 196 -1.46 -5.21 -2.75
CA TYR A 196 -1.60 -5.92 -1.48
C TYR A 196 -3.06 -6.06 -1.03
N LEU A 197 -3.92 -5.09 -1.27
CA LEU A 197 -5.36 -5.20 -0.99
C LEU A 197 -6.01 -6.29 -1.86
N ALA A 198 -5.67 -6.36 -3.14
CA ALA A 198 -6.17 -7.43 -4.02
C ALA A 198 -5.69 -8.82 -3.60
N ALA A 199 -4.46 -8.94 -3.12
CA ALA A 199 -3.94 -10.20 -2.57
C ALA A 199 -4.69 -10.59 -1.28
N ALA A 200 -4.93 -9.62 -0.39
CA ALA A 200 -5.63 -9.84 0.86
C ALA A 200 -7.10 -10.27 0.64
N ILE A 201 -7.83 -9.67 -0.33
CA ILE A 201 -9.18 -10.12 -0.74
C ILE A 201 -9.18 -11.59 -1.19
N ARG A 202 -8.08 -12.06 -1.76
CA ARG A 202 -7.91 -13.44 -2.22
C ARG A 202 -7.41 -14.40 -1.12
N GLY A 203 -7.39 -13.96 0.14
CA GLY A 203 -6.90 -14.74 1.28
C GLY A 203 -5.38 -14.90 1.32
N ARG A 204 -4.64 -14.03 0.64
CA ARG A 204 -3.17 -14.04 0.57
C ARG A 204 -2.60 -12.69 1.02
N ALA A 205 -3.00 -12.23 2.19
CA ALA A 205 -2.47 -11.01 2.76
C ALA A 205 -0.96 -11.18 3.02
N TYR A 206 -0.17 -10.24 2.53
CA TYR A 206 1.28 -10.28 2.64
C TYR A 206 1.87 -8.94 3.10
N ARG A 207 1.02 -7.93 3.19
CA ARG A 207 1.43 -6.58 3.51
C ARG A 207 0.31 -5.81 4.19
N GLY A 208 0.68 -5.04 5.20
CA GLY A 208 -0.09 -3.94 5.77
C GLY A 208 0.81 -2.70 5.84
N ILE A 209 0.24 -1.54 6.08
CA ILE A 209 1.00 -0.32 6.34
C ILE A 209 0.66 0.11 7.76
N SER A 210 1.66 0.18 8.64
CA SER A 210 1.52 0.52 10.07
C SER A 210 0.71 1.78 10.36
N HIS A 211 0.63 2.67 9.35
CA HIS A 211 -0.18 3.87 9.45
C HIS A 211 -1.70 3.62 9.48
N ASN A 212 -2.17 2.43 9.06
CA ASN A 212 -3.60 2.11 9.02
C ASN A 212 -3.86 0.59 8.99
N ILE A 213 -3.45 -0.09 10.03
CA ILE A 213 -3.71 -1.51 10.26
C ILE A 213 -4.26 -1.73 11.66
N GLY A 214 -4.90 -2.88 11.86
CA GLY A 214 -5.31 -3.31 13.19
C GLY A 214 -5.20 -4.82 13.32
N TYR A 215 -4.96 -5.29 14.54
CA TYR A 215 -5.02 -6.69 14.91
C TYR A 215 -5.30 -6.85 16.41
N THR A 216 -5.69 -8.06 16.81
CA THR A 216 -6.02 -8.34 18.21
C THR A 216 -4.76 -8.55 19.05
N LYS A 217 -4.85 -8.21 20.32
CA LYS A 217 -3.77 -8.35 21.31
C LYS A 217 -3.41 -9.81 21.54
N SER A 218 -4.42 -10.68 21.62
CA SER A 218 -4.24 -12.13 21.72
C SER A 218 -3.47 -12.70 20.53
N LEU A 219 -3.79 -12.26 19.29
CA LEU A 219 -3.11 -12.70 18.09
C LEU A 219 -1.63 -12.26 18.07
N TYR A 220 -1.34 -11.05 18.56
CA TYR A 220 0.03 -10.55 18.69
C TYR A 220 0.87 -11.43 19.63
N PHE A 221 0.36 -11.74 20.81
CA PHE A 221 1.10 -12.55 21.79
C PHE A 221 1.19 -14.03 21.39
N ALA A 222 0.13 -14.59 20.79
CA ALA A 222 0.16 -15.98 20.29
C ALA A 222 1.30 -16.21 19.27
N HIS A 223 1.66 -15.18 18.50
CA HIS A 223 2.76 -15.26 17.52
C HIS A 223 4.07 -14.65 18.06
N LYS A 224 4.23 -14.51 19.38
CA LYS A 224 5.43 -13.97 20.07
C LYS A 224 5.82 -12.55 19.64
N GLY A 225 4.86 -11.78 19.12
CA GLY A 225 5.07 -10.42 18.66
C GLY A 225 6.16 -10.28 17.59
N PHE A 226 7.01 -9.27 17.75
CA PHE A 226 8.12 -8.99 16.82
C PHE A 226 9.43 -9.72 17.15
N ASN A 227 9.46 -10.60 18.15
CA ASN A 227 10.72 -11.19 18.66
C ASN A 227 11.52 -12.00 17.62
N HIS A 228 10.87 -12.52 16.59
CA HIS A 228 11.53 -13.28 15.52
C HIS A 228 11.91 -12.43 14.30
N LEU A 229 11.64 -11.12 14.34
CA LEU A 229 11.90 -10.21 13.23
C LEU A 229 13.16 -9.38 13.51
N ASN A 230 14.30 -9.83 13.00
CA ASN A 230 15.59 -9.15 13.16
C ASN A 230 15.79 -7.94 12.23
N MET A 231 14.69 -7.34 11.73
CA MET A 231 14.72 -6.21 10.81
C MET A 231 14.08 -4.99 11.42
N ASN A 232 14.71 -3.83 11.26
CA ASN A 232 14.16 -2.56 11.75
C ASN A 232 13.12 -1.92 10.81
N ILE A 233 12.98 -2.45 9.59
CA ILE A 233 12.12 -1.87 8.54
C ILE A 233 11.45 -3.01 7.77
N GLY A 234 10.12 -2.87 7.54
CA GLY A 234 9.31 -3.87 6.84
C GLY A 234 8.84 -5.01 7.75
N ASP A 235 9.00 -4.83 9.04
CA ASP A 235 8.48 -5.69 10.09
C ASP A 235 6.95 -5.81 10.05
N ASP A 236 6.22 -4.72 9.75
CA ASP A 236 4.77 -4.74 9.55
C ASP A 236 4.35 -5.75 8.49
N ASP A 237 5.02 -5.70 7.32
CA ASP A 237 4.74 -6.61 6.21
C ASP A 237 4.97 -8.06 6.62
N LEU A 238 6.08 -8.36 7.31
CA LEU A 238 6.42 -9.70 7.74
C LEU A 238 5.52 -10.20 8.87
N PHE A 239 5.18 -9.29 9.80
CA PHE A 239 4.26 -9.63 10.87
C PHE A 239 2.86 -9.96 10.34
N ILE A 240 2.34 -9.17 9.40
CA ILE A 240 1.07 -9.47 8.72
C ILE A 240 1.12 -10.85 8.03
N GLN A 241 2.24 -11.21 7.40
CA GLN A 241 2.38 -12.54 6.78
C GLN A 241 2.31 -13.67 7.81
N THR A 242 2.77 -13.42 9.04
CA THR A 242 2.78 -14.42 10.12
C THR A 242 1.38 -14.63 10.70
N ILE A 243 0.60 -13.54 10.89
CA ILE A 243 -0.68 -13.59 11.60
C ILE A 243 -1.89 -13.71 10.67
N ALA A 244 -1.74 -13.37 9.38
CA ALA A 244 -2.86 -13.36 8.45
C ALA A 244 -3.19 -14.77 7.92
N THR A 245 -4.45 -15.14 7.98
CA THR A 245 -5.02 -16.34 7.37
C THR A 245 -6.04 -15.96 6.29
N PRO A 246 -6.45 -16.88 5.41
CA PRO A 246 -7.47 -16.59 4.39
C PRO A 246 -8.81 -16.12 4.96
N THR A 247 -9.10 -16.40 6.24
CA THR A 247 -10.40 -16.16 6.87
C THR A 247 -10.39 -15.07 7.93
N ASN A 248 -9.22 -14.70 8.50
CA ASN A 248 -9.15 -13.76 9.61
C ASN A 248 -8.83 -12.31 9.22
N VAL A 249 -8.71 -12.01 7.91
CA VAL A 249 -8.38 -10.67 7.40
C VAL A 249 -9.60 -9.95 6.88
N SER A 250 -9.86 -8.76 7.40
CA SER A 250 -10.85 -7.79 6.91
C SER A 250 -10.16 -6.61 6.25
N ILE A 251 -10.74 -6.10 5.16
CA ILE A 251 -10.20 -4.98 4.41
C ILE A 251 -11.20 -3.83 4.44
N ILE A 252 -10.74 -2.65 4.81
CA ILE A 252 -11.57 -1.45 4.84
C ILE A 252 -11.21 -0.54 3.67
N MET A 253 -12.15 -0.44 2.73
CA MET A 253 -12.05 0.40 1.53
C MET A 253 -13.15 1.47 1.54
N ASN A 254 -12.93 2.50 2.33
CA ASN A 254 -13.85 3.64 2.45
C ASN A 254 -13.02 4.93 2.50
N PRO A 255 -13.40 6.00 1.78
CA PRO A 255 -12.69 7.29 1.83
C PRO A 255 -12.57 7.86 3.25
N HIS A 256 -13.57 7.65 4.10
CA HIS A 256 -13.57 8.11 5.49
C HIS A 256 -12.71 7.23 6.43
N ALA A 257 -12.29 6.04 5.99
CA ALA A 257 -11.35 5.19 6.71
C ALA A 257 -9.92 5.32 6.23
N THR A 258 -9.65 6.26 5.34
CA THR A 258 -8.32 6.53 4.80
C THR A 258 -7.49 7.32 5.81
N VAL A 259 -6.23 6.93 5.95
CA VAL A 259 -5.19 7.73 6.62
C VAL A 259 -4.30 8.36 5.56
N ARG A 260 -3.77 9.54 5.82
CA ARG A 260 -2.84 10.26 4.95
C ARG A 260 -1.50 10.42 5.63
N GLN A 261 -0.45 9.89 5.03
CA GLN A 261 0.92 10.12 5.45
C GLN A 261 1.40 11.46 4.93
N MET A 262 2.03 12.26 5.77
CA MET A 262 2.63 13.55 5.40
C MET A 262 3.74 13.36 4.37
N GLN A 263 3.88 14.31 3.48
CA GLN A 263 4.92 14.31 2.46
C GLN A 263 6.01 15.31 2.84
N TYR A 264 7.23 14.83 3.08
CA TYR A 264 8.37 15.67 3.49
C TYR A 264 9.28 16.09 2.34
N GLY A 265 9.07 15.55 1.12
CA GLY A 265 9.93 15.88 0.00
C GLY A 265 9.36 15.50 -1.36
N GLY A 266 10.17 15.68 -2.41
CA GLY A 266 9.82 15.36 -3.80
C GLY A 266 10.12 13.90 -4.18
N LEU A 267 10.30 13.66 -5.49
CA LEU A 267 10.57 12.31 -6.03
C LEU A 267 11.83 11.67 -5.47
N GLY A 268 12.87 12.45 -5.18
CA GLY A 268 14.12 11.96 -4.57
C GLY A 268 13.89 11.40 -3.17
N TRP A 269 13.16 12.12 -2.31
CA TRP A 269 12.74 11.64 -1.00
C TRP A 269 11.92 10.35 -1.12
N TRP A 270 10.96 10.33 -2.03
CA TRP A 270 10.13 9.14 -2.26
C TRP A 270 10.95 7.94 -2.73
N HIS A 271 11.93 8.16 -3.62
CA HIS A 271 12.83 7.11 -4.07
C HIS A 271 13.64 6.52 -2.89
N ALA A 272 14.20 7.38 -2.04
CA ALA A 272 14.93 6.95 -0.85
C ALA A 272 14.04 6.13 0.10
N MET A 273 12.83 6.61 0.38
CA MET A 273 11.84 5.90 1.20
C MET A 273 11.46 4.54 0.59
N ARG A 274 11.19 4.48 -0.71
CA ARG A 274 10.89 3.23 -1.40
C ARG A 274 12.04 2.23 -1.35
N LYS A 275 13.27 2.70 -1.48
CA LYS A 275 14.46 1.85 -1.38
C LYS A 275 14.48 1.09 -0.06
N THR A 276 14.09 1.74 1.02
CA THR A 276 13.97 1.17 2.35
C THR A 276 12.76 0.23 2.47
N LEU A 277 11.56 0.70 2.13
CA LEU A 277 10.31 -0.06 2.24
C LEU A 277 10.28 -1.33 1.37
N THR A 278 10.92 -1.32 0.20
CA THR A 278 10.97 -2.49 -0.69
C THR A 278 12.03 -3.51 -0.30
N TYR A 279 12.80 -3.26 0.77
CA TYR A 279 13.77 -4.23 1.27
C TYR A 279 13.10 -5.52 1.74
N ALA A 280 11.92 -5.44 2.35
CA ALA A 280 11.12 -6.58 2.79
C ALA A 280 10.67 -7.50 1.64
N PHE A 281 10.67 -7.02 0.38
CA PHE A 281 10.21 -7.79 -0.78
C PHE A 281 10.88 -9.16 -0.93
N ARG A 282 12.16 -9.28 -0.58
CA ARG A 282 12.90 -10.55 -0.66
C ARG A 282 12.37 -11.63 0.27
N TYR A 283 11.70 -11.24 1.35
CA TYR A 283 11.13 -12.13 2.35
C TYR A 283 9.67 -12.49 2.09
N TYR A 284 9.05 -11.91 1.04
CA TYR A 284 7.68 -12.27 0.68
C TYR A 284 7.60 -13.71 0.16
N PRO A 285 6.46 -14.40 0.35
CA PRO A 285 6.24 -15.73 -0.19
C PRO A 285 6.53 -15.81 -1.70
N ARG A 286 7.11 -16.94 -2.15
CA ARG A 286 7.52 -17.09 -3.56
C ARG A 286 6.40 -16.76 -4.55
N GLY A 287 5.17 -17.25 -4.32
CA GLY A 287 4.02 -16.98 -5.20
C GLY A 287 3.62 -15.49 -5.27
N ILE A 288 3.82 -14.72 -4.19
CA ILE A 288 3.59 -13.28 -4.18
C ILE A 288 4.69 -12.57 -4.98
N ARG A 289 5.96 -12.91 -4.74
CA ARG A 289 7.09 -12.34 -5.47
C ARG A 289 6.99 -12.59 -6.97
N THR A 290 6.71 -13.83 -7.37
CA THR A 290 6.54 -14.19 -8.78
C THR A 290 5.37 -13.47 -9.42
N SER A 291 4.23 -13.36 -8.73
CA SER A 291 3.05 -12.63 -9.26
C SER A 291 3.33 -11.13 -9.47
N ILE A 292 3.99 -10.47 -8.50
CA ILE A 292 4.35 -9.05 -8.61
C ILE A 292 5.38 -8.83 -9.72
N SER A 293 6.41 -9.69 -9.78
CA SER A 293 7.46 -9.58 -10.80
C SER A 293 6.89 -9.86 -12.20
N PHE A 294 6.05 -10.86 -12.35
CA PHE A 294 5.43 -11.21 -13.62
C PHE A 294 4.49 -10.10 -14.13
N GLU A 295 3.70 -9.49 -13.27
CA GLU A 295 2.88 -8.32 -13.62
C GLU A 295 3.76 -7.18 -14.14
N LEU A 296 4.86 -6.88 -13.45
CA LEU A 296 5.77 -5.81 -13.81
C LEU A 296 6.47 -6.08 -15.16
N TRP A 297 7.04 -7.28 -15.32
CA TRP A 297 7.74 -7.68 -16.53
C TRP A 297 6.81 -7.77 -17.74
N SER A 298 5.62 -8.37 -17.57
CA SER A 298 4.63 -8.46 -18.66
C SER A 298 4.15 -7.07 -19.11
N ARG A 299 4.06 -6.12 -18.19
CA ARG A 299 3.72 -4.72 -18.49
C ARG A 299 4.83 -4.03 -19.27
N MET A 300 6.08 -4.18 -18.85
CA MET A 300 7.23 -3.63 -19.56
C MET A 300 7.33 -4.21 -20.98
N LEU A 301 7.24 -5.53 -21.10
CA LEU A 301 7.27 -6.21 -22.40
C LEU A 301 6.10 -5.78 -23.28
N PHE A 302 4.89 -5.62 -22.72
CA PHE A 302 3.74 -5.13 -23.49
C PHE A 302 4.01 -3.76 -24.10
N PHE A 303 4.53 -2.80 -23.35
CA PHE A 303 4.83 -1.48 -23.89
C PHE A 303 5.94 -1.54 -24.94
N LEU A 304 7.02 -2.28 -24.67
CA LEU A 304 8.14 -2.40 -25.59
C LEU A 304 7.72 -3.08 -26.91
N THR A 305 7.01 -4.20 -26.83
CA THR A 305 6.55 -4.93 -28.02
C THR A 305 5.50 -4.14 -28.79
N ALA A 306 4.55 -3.48 -28.12
CA ALA A 306 3.53 -2.67 -28.79
C ALA A 306 4.16 -1.49 -29.53
N ILE A 307 5.10 -0.77 -28.92
CA ILE A 307 5.80 0.35 -29.55
C ILE A 307 6.67 -0.15 -30.71
N ALA A 308 7.45 -1.22 -30.51
CA ALA A 308 8.26 -1.82 -31.57
C ALA A 308 7.39 -2.26 -32.76
N THR A 309 6.26 -2.90 -32.48
CA THR A 309 5.32 -3.35 -33.52
C THR A 309 4.72 -2.16 -34.29
N ILE A 310 4.36 -1.06 -33.62
CA ILE A 310 3.87 0.16 -34.26
C ILE A 310 4.95 0.78 -35.19
N ILE A 311 6.21 0.74 -34.77
CA ILE A 311 7.31 1.29 -35.59
C ILE A 311 7.55 0.43 -36.83
N LEU A 312 7.60 -0.88 -36.64
CA LEU A 312 8.06 -1.83 -37.62
C LEU A 312 7.00 -2.22 -38.68
N LEU A 313 5.72 -2.23 -38.33
CA LEU A 313 4.65 -2.67 -39.25
C LEU A 313 4.33 -1.63 -40.33
N PRO A 314 3.81 -2.09 -41.52
CA PRO A 314 3.25 -1.22 -42.54
C PRO A 314 2.07 -0.37 -42.02
N PRO A 315 1.76 0.78 -42.64
CA PRO A 315 0.78 1.76 -42.09
C PRO A 315 -0.57 1.16 -41.69
N TRP A 316 -1.14 0.27 -42.48
CA TRP A 316 -2.44 -0.35 -42.21
C TRP A 316 -2.44 -1.28 -40.99
N TRP A 317 -1.35 -1.99 -40.76
CA TRP A 317 -1.22 -2.93 -39.66
C TRP A 317 -0.92 -2.24 -38.30
N LYS A 318 -0.40 -0.99 -38.34
CA LYS A 318 -0.11 -0.20 -37.14
C LYS A 318 -1.34 0.09 -36.28
N ILE A 319 -2.52 0.11 -36.90
CA ILE A 319 -3.79 0.37 -36.21
C ILE A 319 -4.06 -0.69 -35.14
N ILE A 320 -3.73 -1.96 -35.39
CA ILE A 320 -4.04 -3.06 -34.45
C ILE A 320 -3.29 -2.91 -33.12
N PRO A 321 -1.95 -2.82 -33.07
CA PRO A 321 -1.23 -2.64 -31.81
C PRO A 321 -1.54 -1.28 -31.15
N ALA A 322 -1.84 -0.24 -31.92
CA ALA A 322 -2.28 1.06 -31.40
C ALA A 322 -3.64 0.94 -30.68
N LEU A 323 -4.59 0.21 -31.24
CA LEU A 323 -5.88 -0.08 -30.57
C LEU A 323 -5.69 -0.93 -29.32
N PHE A 324 -4.80 -1.91 -29.33
CA PHE A 324 -4.48 -2.72 -28.14
C PHE A 324 -3.88 -1.87 -27.04
N LEU A 325 -2.98 -0.97 -27.37
CA LEU A 325 -2.38 -0.03 -26.44
C LEU A 325 -3.44 0.90 -25.85
N LEU A 326 -4.29 1.51 -26.69
CA LEU A 326 -5.36 2.40 -26.26
C LEU A 326 -6.37 1.67 -25.34
N LEU A 327 -6.80 0.47 -25.74
CA LEU A 327 -7.72 -0.37 -24.96
C LEU A 327 -7.15 -0.65 -23.57
N ARG A 328 -5.87 -1.05 -23.50
CA ARG A 328 -5.22 -1.30 -22.21
C ARG A 328 -5.17 -0.04 -21.36
N LEU A 329 -4.72 1.09 -21.91
CA LEU A 329 -4.62 2.35 -21.17
C LEU A 329 -6.00 2.78 -20.63
N LEU A 330 -7.03 2.69 -21.43
CA LEU A 330 -8.41 3.02 -21.04
C LEU A 330 -8.90 2.13 -19.89
N ILE A 331 -8.73 0.81 -20.01
CA ILE A 331 -9.17 -0.14 -18.97
C ILE A 331 -8.42 0.10 -17.67
N VAL A 332 -7.11 0.29 -17.72
CA VAL A 332 -6.28 0.56 -16.54
C VAL A 332 -6.73 1.83 -15.86
N GLU A 333 -6.88 2.93 -16.61
CA GLU A 333 -7.30 4.22 -16.07
C GLU A 333 -8.68 4.14 -15.41
N LEU A 334 -9.66 3.53 -16.08
CA LEU A 334 -11.02 3.36 -15.54
C LEU A 334 -11.04 2.53 -14.25
N LYS A 335 -10.24 1.45 -14.20
CA LYS A 335 -10.18 0.59 -13.00
C LYS A 335 -9.51 1.31 -11.84
N ILE A 336 -8.38 1.95 -12.08
CA ILE A 336 -7.64 2.70 -11.06
C ILE A 336 -8.45 3.90 -10.57
N TRP A 337 -9.14 4.61 -11.45
CA TRP A 337 -10.03 5.69 -11.06
C TRP A 337 -11.13 5.21 -10.10
N ARG A 338 -11.80 4.07 -10.41
CA ARG A 338 -12.83 3.49 -9.54
C ARG A 338 -12.28 3.06 -8.19
N ILE A 339 -11.11 2.42 -8.17
CA ILE A 339 -10.44 2.01 -6.93
C ILE A 339 -10.01 3.25 -6.13
N GLY A 340 -9.38 4.21 -6.78
CA GLY A 340 -8.93 5.45 -6.17
C GLY A 340 -10.08 6.23 -5.51
N LYS A 341 -11.24 6.30 -6.18
CA LYS A 341 -12.45 6.92 -5.61
C LYS A 341 -12.87 6.27 -4.29
N ARG A 342 -12.81 4.93 -4.19
CA ARG A 342 -13.12 4.18 -2.96
C ARG A 342 -12.07 4.37 -1.85
N LEU A 343 -10.85 4.72 -2.21
CA LEU A 343 -9.73 4.96 -1.30
C LEU A 343 -9.51 6.46 -1.01
N GLY A 344 -10.44 7.32 -1.44
CA GLY A 344 -10.35 8.76 -1.23
C GLY A 344 -9.29 9.48 -2.08
N GLU A 345 -8.76 8.84 -3.13
CA GLU A 345 -7.84 9.48 -4.06
C GLU A 345 -8.59 10.38 -5.06
N ARG A 346 -8.00 11.56 -5.33
CA ARG A 346 -8.60 12.57 -6.22
C ARG A 346 -7.54 13.11 -7.18
N LYS A 347 -7.97 13.51 -8.39
CA LYS A 347 -7.14 14.20 -9.40
C LYS A 347 -5.89 13.42 -9.82
N LEU A 348 -5.98 12.09 -9.94
CA LEU A 348 -4.90 11.24 -10.45
C LEU A 348 -5.11 10.82 -11.91
N ALA A 349 -6.29 11.08 -12.49
CA ALA A 349 -6.60 10.77 -13.88
C ALA A 349 -5.56 11.40 -14.82
N GLY A 350 -5.17 10.68 -15.86
CA GLY A 350 -4.10 11.05 -16.79
C GLY A 350 -2.69 10.94 -16.20
N THR A 351 -2.48 11.35 -14.94
CA THR A 351 -1.16 11.16 -14.28
C THR A 351 -0.86 9.69 -14.06
N TYR A 352 -1.90 8.87 -13.81
CA TYR A 352 -1.70 7.44 -13.63
C TYR A 352 -1.25 6.75 -14.93
N ILE A 353 -1.71 7.18 -16.10
CA ILE A 353 -1.23 6.67 -17.41
C ILE A 353 0.28 6.89 -17.51
N LEU A 354 0.75 8.10 -17.24
CA LEU A 354 2.18 8.41 -17.27
C LEU A 354 2.97 7.60 -16.23
N TYR A 355 2.42 7.47 -15.01
CA TYR A 355 3.00 6.62 -13.98
C TYR A 355 3.08 5.15 -14.44
N ASP A 356 2.02 4.62 -15.02
CA ASP A 356 1.94 3.23 -15.48
C ASP A 356 2.97 2.93 -16.58
N LEU A 357 3.15 3.87 -17.50
CA LEU A 357 4.16 3.79 -18.57
C LEU A 357 5.59 3.84 -18.02
N THR A 358 5.88 4.73 -17.07
CA THR A 358 7.24 4.97 -16.54
C THR A 358 7.61 4.05 -15.38
N SER A 359 6.63 3.47 -14.69
CA SER A 359 6.87 2.70 -13.47
C SER A 359 7.74 1.45 -13.67
N PRO A 360 7.72 0.70 -14.79
CA PRO A 360 8.64 -0.42 -14.97
C PRO A 360 10.11 0.01 -14.94
N LEU A 361 10.44 1.12 -15.61
CA LEU A 361 11.79 1.69 -15.58
C LEU A 361 12.17 2.15 -14.16
N GLY A 362 11.24 2.79 -13.46
CA GLY A 362 11.43 3.19 -12.07
C GLY A 362 11.69 2.01 -11.12
N GLU A 363 11.04 0.86 -11.33
CA GLU A 363 11.30 -0.36 -10.54
C GLU A 363 12.65 -0.98 -10.88
N CYS A 364 13.06 -1.01 -12.14
CA CYS A 364 14.39 -1.45 -12.56
C CYS A 364 15.47 -0.56 -11.94
N PHE A 365 15.30 0.76 -11.99
CA PHE A 365 16.22 1.72 -11.36
C PHE A 365 16.30 1.53 -9.84
N LEU A 366 15.18 1.29 -9.18
CA LEU A 366 15.12 1.01 -7.75
C LEU A 366 15.87 -0.29 -7.41
N ALA A 367 15.68 -1.35 -8.20
CA ALA A 367 16.37 -2.63 -8.03
C ALA A 367 17.89 -2.48 -8.19
N LEU A 368 18.34 -1.73 -9.21
CA LEU A 368 19.74 -1.42 -9.45
C LEU A 368 20.33 -0.58 -8.31
N SER A 369 19.64 0.48 -7.90
CA SER A 369 20.05 1.35 -6.80
C SER A 369 20.26 0.59 -5.48
N ARG A 370 19.43 -0.44 -5.23
CA ARG A 370 19.60 -1.31 -4.04
C ARG A 370 20.83 -2.19 -4.12
N ARG A 371 21.19 -2.68 -5.33
CA ARG A 371 22.39 -3.50 -5.53
C ARG A 371 23.66 -2.68 -5.38
N LEU A 372 23.70 -1.48 -5.97
CA LEU A 372 24.87 -0.61 -5.98
C LEU A 372 25.13 0.05 -4.62
N ARG A 373 24.08 0.41 -3.90
CA ARG A 373 24.17 1.09 -2.61
C ARG A 373 23.22 0.42 -1.59
N PRO A 374 23.61 -0.73 -1.01
CA PRO A 374 22.80 -1.38 0.00
C PRO A 374 22.64 -0.49 1.22
N ASN A 375 21.41 -0.39 1.73
CA ASN A 375 21.15 0.41 2.92
C ASN A 375 21.60 -0.38 4.16
N ARG A 376 22.73 -0.02 4.78
CA ARG A 376 23.29 -0.70 5.96
C ARG A 376 22.43 -0.51 7.22
N ALA A 377 21.61 0.55 7.27
CA ALA A 377 20.76 0.86 8.43
C ALA A 377 19.60 -0.16 8.67
N VAL A 378 19.39 -1.10 7.77
CA VAL A 378 18.31 -2.11 7.87
C VAL A 378 18.68 -3.25 8.85
N TRP A 379 19.94 -3.34 9.27
CA TRP A 379 20.48 -4.47 10.05
C TRP A 379 20.92 -4.11 11.48
N ARG A 380 20.53 -2.95 12.01
CA ARG A 380 20.83 -2.56 13.39
C ARG A 380 19.61 -2.62 14.28
#